data_706716e14ea6be77cbd8399c275e1556
#
_entry.id   706716e14ea6be77cbd8399c275e1556
#
_cell.length_a   1.000
_cell.length_b   1.000
_cell.length_c   1.000
_cell.angle_alpha   90.00
_cell.angle_beta   90.00
_cell.angle_gamma   90.00
#
_symmetry.space_group_name_H-M   'P 1'
#
loop_
_entity.id
_entity.type
_entity.pdbx_description
1 polymer ?
#
loop_
_entity_poly.entity_id
_entity_poly.type
_entity_poly.pdbx_seq_one_letter_code
_entity_poly.pdbx_strand_id
1 'polypeptide(L)'
;MTGAQWVAHPGNDGVDYGVRITSDHPTVAGVGDFTVKTEQYYLHVDPVVKVHAVCDFPLVDGPHAANGPVAMPVVFTKLWGQGRVYYNALGHQKNVIDHGPAAELMRRGLIWAAR
;
A
#
# COMPACT_ATOMS: atom_id res chain seq x y z
N MET A 1 8.08 -2.97 14.28
CA MET A 1 8.65 -1.69 13.82
C MET A 1 7.96 -1.16 12.57
N THR A 2 7.79 -1.95 11.52
CA THR A 2 7.21 -1.48 10.24
C THR A 2 5.75 -1.03 10.32
N GLY A 3 4.96 -1.59 11.22
CA GLY A 3 3.54 -1.27 11.38
C GLY A 3 2.60 -2.25 10.70
N ALA A 4 3.10 -3.28 10.06
CA ALA A 4 2.28 -4.34 9.48
C ALA A 4 3.02 -5.68 9.44
N GLN A 5 2.22 -6.73 9.38
CA GLN A 5 2.68 -8.09 9.13
C GLN A 5 1.99 -8.59 7.86
N TRP A 6 2.78 -9.09 6.92
CA TRP A 6 2.28 -9.74 5.72
C TRP A 6 1.68 -11.10 6.06
N VAL A 7 0.53 -11.42 5.48
CA VAL A 7 -0.19 -12.68 5.73
C VAL A 7 -0.28 -13.51 4.46
N ALA A 8 -0.75 -12.90 3.36
CA ALA A 8 -1.02 -13.64 2.12
C ALA A 8 -1.07 -12.67 0.92
N HIS A 9 -1.07 -13.25 -0.28
CA HIS A 9 -1.32 -12.55 -1.55
C HIS A 9 -2.23 -13.39 -2.45
N PRO A 10 -3.53 -13.47 -2.13
CA PRO A 10 -4.47 -14.27 -2.93
C PRO A 10 -4.49 -13.78 -4.37
N GLY A 11 -4.40 -14.73 -5.33
CA GLY A 11 -4.30 -14.43 -6.76
C GLY A 11 -2.86 -14.23 -7.25
N ASN A 12 -1.87 -14.33 -6.38
CA ASN A 12 -0.46 -14.18 -6.72
C ASN A 12 -0.15 -12.85 -7.42
N ASP A 13 0.72 -12.85 -8.42
CA ASP A 13 1.31 -11.66 -9.05
C ASP A 13 0.47 -11.05 -10.18
N GLY A 14 -0.70 -11.51 -10.43
CA GLY A 14 -1.49 -11.08 -11.60
C GLY A 14 -2.81 -10.38 -11.27
N VAL A 15 -2.95 -9.80 -10.09
CA VAL A 15 -4.19 -9.17 -9.68
C VAL A 15 -4.24 -7.71 -10.16
N ASP A 16 -5.28 -7.38 -10.95
CA ASP A 16 -5.57 -6.00 -11.32
C ASP A 16 -6.41 -5.33 -10.23
N TYR A 17 -5.90 -4.26 -9.65
CA TYR A 17 -6.65 -3.52 -8.63
C TYR A 17 -6.40 -2.02 -8.65
N GLY A 18 -7.40 -1.28 -8.16
CA GLY A 18 -7.31 0.15 -7.98
C GLY A 18 -6.68 0.53 -6.65
N VAL A 19 -5.81 1.53 -6.68
CA VAL A 19 -5.25 2.17 -5.49
C VAL A 19 -5.93 3.53 -5.33
N ARG A 20 -6.62 3.73 -4.20
CA ARG A 20 -7.29 4.98 -3.88
C ARG A 20 -6.48 5.77 -2.87
N ILE A 21 -6.25 7.03 -3.16
CA ILE A 21 -5.59 7.96 -2.25
C ILE A 21 -6.60 8.46 -1.23
N THR A 22 -6.28 8.37 0.06
CA THR A 22 -7.22 8.67 1.15
C THR A 22 -6.81 9.85 2.03
N SER A 23 -5.71 10.53 1.71
CA SER A 23 -5.25 11.70 2.46
C SER A 23 -4.51 12.69 1.55
N ASP A 24 -4.12 13.83 2.10
CA ASP A 24 -3.27 14.83 1.47
C ASP A 24 -1.84 14.86 2.05
N HIS A 25 -1.46 13.78 2.74
CA HIS A 25 -0.14 13.68 3.35
C HIS A 25 0.98 13.86 2.29
N PRO A 26 2.15 14.43 2.64
CA PRO A 26 3.24 14.65 1.69
C PRO A 26 3.68 13.42 0.89
N THR A 27 3.50 12.22 1.43
CA THR A 27 3.84 10.97 0.74
C THR A 27 2.91 10.65 -0.44
N VAL A 28 1.73 11.24 -0.49
CA VAL A 28 0.71 10.98 -1.52
C VAL A 28 0.18 12.25 -2.18
N ALA A 29 0.55 13.42 -1.70
CA ALA A 29 0.02 14.70 -2.19
C ALA A 29 0.27 14.86 -3.70
N GLY A 30 -0.79 15.19 -4.44
CA GLY A 30 -0.73 15.36 -5.89
C GLY A 30 -0.74 14.06 -6.69
N VAL A 31 -0.79 12.90 -6.04
CA VAL A 31 -0.98 11.61 -6.70
C VAL A 31 -2.47 11.31 -6.74
N GLY A 32 -3.03 11.08 -7.94
CA GLY A 32 -4.41 10.66 -8.11
C GLY A 32 -4.57 9.15 -7.93
N ASP A 33 -5.82 8.68 -7.90
CA ASP A 33 -6.13 7.25 -7.91
C ASP A 33 -5.60 6.60 -9.20
N PHE A 34 -5.16 5.36 -9.10
CA PHE A 34 -4.58 4.64 -10.24
C PHE A 34 -4.82 3.14 -10.12
N THR A 35 -4.50 2.40 -11.16
CA THR A 35 -4.59 0.94 -11.20
C THR A 35 -3.20 0.32 -11.33
N VAL A 36 -3.05 -0.87 -10.77
CA VAL A 36 -1.83 -1.69 -10.89
C VAL A 36 -2.21 -3.14 -11.18
N LYS A 37 -1.25 -3.87 -11.73
CA LYS A 37 -1.33 -5.33 -11.87
C LYS A 37 -0.13 -5.94 -11.17
N THR A 38 -0.36 -6.50 -9.98
CA THR A 38 0.71 -7.03 -9.12
C THR A 38 0.09 -7.88 -8.02
N GLU A 39 0.90 -8.31 -7.05
CA GLU A 39 0.38 -8.96 -5.85
C GLU A 39 -0.50 -7.99 -5.06
N GLN A 40 -1.67 -8.47 -4.63
CA GLN A 40 -2.52 -7.76 -3.68
C GLN A 40 -2.32 -8.37 -2.30
N TYR A 41 -1.79 -7.59 -1.37
CA TYR A 41 -1.43 -8.09 -0.04
C TYR A 41 -2.61 -8.06 0.93
N TYR A 42 -2.71 -9.15 1.68
CA TYR A 42 -3.45 -9.19 2.94
C TYR A 42 -2.46 -8.88 4.07
N LEU A 43 -2.73 -7.81 4.81
CA LEU A 43 -1.87 -7.35 5.90
C LEU A 43 -2.61 -7.36 7.24
N HIS A 44 -1.94 -7.76 8.30
CA HIS A 44 -2.31 -7.35 9.65
C HIS A 44 -1.63 -6.03 9.95
N VAL A 45 -2.40 -5.01 10.29
CA VAL A 45 -1.92 -3.62 10.38
C VAL A 45 -2.04 -3.13 11.82
N ASP A 46 -0.98 -2.50 12.32
CA ASP A 46 -0.95 -1.87 13.64
C ASP A 46 -1.94 -0.69 13.65
N PRO A 47 -2.84 -0.61 14.65
CA PRO A 47 -3.83 0.47 14.73
C PRO A 47 -3.25 1.89 14.78
N VAL A 48 -1.98 2.07 15.12
CA VAL A 48 -1.35 3.40 15.22
C VAL A 48 -0.90 3.96 13.88
N VAL A 49 -0.91 3.17 12.80
CA VAL A 49 -0.49 3.66 11.49
C VAL A 49 -1.44 4.73 10.95
N LYS A 50 -0.89 5.64 10.16
CA LYS A 50 -1.67 6.63 9.39
C LYS A 50 -1.76 6.15 7.96
N VAL A 51 -2.95 5.73 7.53
CA VAL A 51 -3.19 5.20 6.19
C VAL A 51 -3.38 6.34 5.19
N HIS A 52 -2.73 6.25 4.03
CA HIS A 52 -2.74 7.28 2.99
C HIS A 52 -3.22 6.77 1.64
N ALA A 53 -3.20 5.45 1.42
CA ALA A 53 -3.78 4.82 0.24
C ALA A 53 -4.28 3.42 0.59
N VAL A 54 -5.37 3.01 -0.06
CA VAL A 54 -6.02 1.71 0.16
C VAL A 54 -6.37 1.06 -1.17
N CYS A 55 -6.63 -0.25 -1.13
CA CYS A 55 -7.30 -0.98 -2.21
C CYS A 55 -8.47 -1.79 -1.64
N ASP A 56 -9.41 -2.16 -2.50
CA ASP A 56 -10.48 -3.09 -2.11
C ASP A 56 -9.92 -4.51 -2.08
N PHE A 57 -10.05 -5.19 -0.96
CA PHE A 57 -9.53 -6.53 -0.74
C PHE A 57 -10.59 -7.43 -0.13
N PRO A 58 -10.69 -8.72 -0.51
CA PRO A 58 -9.98 -9.35 -1.62
C PRO A 58 -10.76 -9.18 -2.94
N LEU A 59 -10.05 -9.23 -4.07
CA LEU A 59 -10.66 -9.24 -5.40
C LEU A 59 -10.72 -10.64 -6.02
N VAL A 60 -10.03 -11.59 -5.44
CA VAL A 60 -9.92 -12.97 -5.93
C VAL A 60 -10.71 -13.91 -5.02
N ASP A 61 -11.41 -14.85 -5.62
CA ASP A 61 -12.11 -15.89 -4.88
C ASP A 61 -11.15 -16.73 -4.04
N GLY A 62 -11.66 -17.21 -2.92
CA GLY A 62 -10.88 -18.03 -2.00
C GLY A 62 -11.34 -17.84 -0.56
N PRO A 63 -10.59 -18.35 0.43
CA PRO A 63 -11.03 -18.34 1.83
C PRO A 63 -11.19 -16.93 2.40
N HIS A 64 -10.51 -15.93 1.84
CA HIS A 64 -10.61 -14.55 2.30
C HIS A 64 -11.85 -13.82 1.75
N ALA A 65 -12.43 -14.29 0.66
CA ALA A 65 -13.56 -13.62 -0.02
C ALA A 65 -14.78 -13.45 0.89
N ALA A 66 -14.96 -14.35 1.84
CA ALA A 66 -16.10 -14.29 2.79
C ALA A 66 -16.04 -13.06 3.71
N ASN A 67 -14.89 -12.42 3.87
CA ASN A 67 -14.70 -11.28 4.76
C ASN A 67 -14.68 -9.92 4.04
N GLY A 68 -14.76 -9.96 2.73
CA GLY A 68 -14.58 -8.73 1.96
C GLY A 68 -15.86 -8.17 1.33
N PRO A 69 -15.70 -7.05 0.59
CA PRO A 69 -14.43 -6.33 0.48
C PRO A 69 -14.18 -5.41 1.69
N VAL A 70 -12.91 -5.23 2.01
CA VAL A 70 -12.45 -4.26 3.00
C VAL A 70 -11.44 -3.30 2.36
N ALA A 71 -11.27 -2.12 2.95
CA ALA A 71 -10.24 -1.18 2.53
C ALA A 71 -8.88 -1.62 3.12
N MET A 72 -8.08 -2.31 2.32
CA MET A 72 -6.77 -2.80 2.72
C MET A 72 -5.71 -1.71 2.53
N PRO A 73 -4.92 -1.36 3.55
CA PRO A 73 -3.87 -0.36 3.42
C PRO A 73 -2.82 -0.75 2.37
N VAL A 74 -2.49 0.20 1.51
CA VAL A 74 -1.41 0.09 0.51
C VAL A 74 -0.24 0.97 0.89
N VAL A 75 -0.51 2.20 1.32
CA VAL A 75 0.51 3.14 1.81
C VAL A 75 0.11 3.63 3.19
N PHE A 76 1.04 3.57 4.11
CA PHE A 76 0.86 4.17 5.43
C PHE A 76 2.18 4.68 6.01
N THR A 77 2.06 5.52 7.03
CA THR A 77 3.20 6.04 7.79
C THR A 77 3.02 5.76 9.27
N LYS A 78 4.10 5.83 9.99
CA LYS A 78 4.16 5.62 11.43
C LYS A 78 5.42 6.29 11.98
N LEU A 79 5.45 6.60 13.26
CA LEU A 79 6.65 7.01 13.96
C LEU A 79 7.23 5.84 14.76
N TRP A 80 8.54 5.82 14.89
CA TRP A 80 9.26 4.89 15.75
C TRP A 80 10.33 5.66 16.50
N GLY A 81 10.06 6.01 17.75
CA GLY A 81 10.87 6.99 18.47
C GLY A 81 10.87 8.32 17.71
N GLN A 82 12.04 8.80 17.35
CA GLN A 82 12.22 10.00 16.53
C GLN A 82 12.26 9.68 15.02
N GLY A 83 12.24 8.40 14.67
CA GLY A 83 12.30 7.96 13.27
C GLY A 83 10.94 7.97 12.59
N ARG A 84 10.98 8.03 11.26
CA ARG A 84 9.82 7.97 10.39
C ARG A 84 9.81 6.67 9.64
N VAL A 85 8.68 5.98 9.65
CA VAL A 85 8.46 4.74 8.90
C VAL A 85 7.48 5.01 7.78
N TYR A 86 7.88 4.71 6.57
CA TYR A 86 7.03 4.71 5.38
C TYR A 86 6.87 3.27 4.89
N TYR A 87 5.65 2.86 4.70
CA TYR A 87 5.32 1.54 4.15
C TYR A 87 4.59 1.70 2.82
N ASN A 88 4.99 0.90 1.84
CA ASN A 88 4.35 0.83 0.54
C ASN A 88 4.24 -0.65 0.14
N ALA A 89 3.02 -1.14 -0.07
CA ALA A 89 2.72 -2.53 -0.42
C ALA A 89 2.96 -2.83 -1.91
N LEU A 90 3.25 -1.81 -2.73
CA LEU A 90 3.55 -1.98 -4.15
C LEU A 90 5.04 -2.31 -4.34
N GLY A 91 5.36 -3.03 -5.40
CA GLY A 91 6.76 -3.21 -5.76
C GLY A 91 7.29 -4.63 -5.62
N HIS A 92 6.41 -5.62 -5.64
CA HIS A 92 6.83 -7.01 -5.78
C HIS A 92 7.74 -7.19 -7.00
N GLN A 93 7.41 -6.51 -8.12
CA GLN A 93 8.25 -6.47 -9.31
C GLN A 93 8.68 -5.04 -9.63
N LYS A 94 9.89 -4.93 -10.19
CA LYS A 94 10.51 -3.65 -10.54
C LYS A 94 9.63 -2.82 -11.49
N ASN A 95 9.02 -3.44 -12.49
CA ASN A 95 8.19 -2.75 -13.47
C ASN A 95 6.97 -2.04 -12.85
N VAL A 96 6.55 -2.42 -11.67
CA VAL A 96 5.43 -1.76 -10.97
C VAL A 96 5.85 -0.39 -10.42
N ILE A 97 7.09 -0.27 -9.95
CA ILE A 97 7.59 0.93 -9.27
C ILE A 97 8.55 1.77 -10.11
N ASP A 98 8.77 1.42 -11.37
CA ASP A 98 9.73 2.11 -12.24
C ASP A 98 9.20 3.41 -12.82
N HIS A 99 7.89 3.57 -12.91
CA HIS A 99 7.26 4.69 -13.59
C HIS A 99 5.85 4.96 -13.08
N GLY A 100 5.28 6.08 -13.52
CA GLY A 100 3.91 6.45 -13.18
C GLY A 100 3.67 6.76 -11.70
N PRO A 101 2.41 6.67 -11.24
CA PRO A 101 2.04 7.02 -9.88
C PRO A 101 2.72 6.17 -8.81
N ALA A 102 2.97 4.87 -9.07
CA ALA A 102 3.65 4.00 -8.12
C ALA A 102 5.10 4.44 -7.88
N ALA A 103 5.81 4.85 -8.93
CA ALA A 103 7.16 5.41 -8.81
C ALA A 103 7.15 6.70 -7.99
N GLU A 104 6.18 7.57 -8.21
CA GLU A 104 6.04 8.83 -7.47
C GLU A 104 5.75 8.59 -5.99
N LEU A 105 4.91 7.64 -5.65
CA LEU A 105 4.66 7.25 -4.26
C LEU A 105 5.95 6.78 -3.57
N MET A 106 6.74 5.94 -4.25
CA MET A 106 8.02 5.47 -3.72
C MET A 106 8.98 6.64 -3.48
N ARG A 107 9.14 7.51 -4.47
CA ARG A 107 10.01 8.68 -4.36
C ARG A 107 9.62 9.59 -3.19
N ARG A 108 8.34 9.92 -3.07
CA ARG A 108 7.82 10.78 -2.01
C ARG A 108 7.99 10.15 -0.63
N GLY A 109 7.73 8.86 -0.52
CA GLY A 109 7.90 8.12 0.73
C GLY A 109 9.34 8.12 1.21
N LEU A 110 10.29 7.85 0.31
CA LEU A 110 11.73 7.88 0.64
C LEU A 110 12.19 9.28 1.09
N ILE A 111 11.77 10.33 0.39
CA ILE A 111 12.09 11.71 0.76
C ILE A 111 11.52 12.04 2.14
N TRP A 112 10.28 11.69 2.40
CA TRP A 112 9.64 11.95 3.67
C TRP A 112 10.32 11.20 4.82
N ALA A 113 10.66 9.94 4.62
CA ALA A 113 11.28 9.11 5.64
C ALA A 113 12.72 9.51 5.95
N ALA A 114 13.44 10.08 4.99
CA ALA A 114 14.84 10.48 5.12
C ALA A 114 15.09 11.69 6.01
N ARG A 115 14.06 12.37 6.47
CA ARG A 115 14.18 13.61 7.24
C ARG A 115 14.23 13.42 8.74
#